data_33006bf48a07579df58301cffc1cc7be
#
_entry.id   33006bf48a07579df58301cffc1cc7be
#
_cell.length_a   1.000
_cell.length_b   1.000
_cell.length_c   1.000
_cell.angle_alpha   90.00
_cell.angle_beta   90.00
_cell.angle_gamma   90.00
#
_symmetry.space_group_name_H-M   'P 1'
#
loop_
_entity.id
_entity.type
_entity.pdbx_description
1 polymer ?
#
loop_
_entity_poly.entity_id
_entity_poly.type
_entity_poly.pdbx_seq_one_letter_code
_entity_poly.pdbx_strand_id
1 'polypeptide(L)'
;MSCWWKHFGDGRKLRILIARDDGEIVGIAPLMLSKYSFMRFGKLSKIEFVGSPHSDYNSFILLRKEVECLRFFLDHLIKDCSDWDYLQLRDIRENSRSGDLLCTMCDDDRPLQLERVIATLCPYIDLPDSVEAFMEGLSRNMRRNLRKRMARLRRDYDVEFRTYRDFSSVDEAMKTFFELHQKRWRSKDEEGAFSSREFRDFHLNMARVFSEKGWLSLYFLMVDDEAAAAAYTFDYKLKKYGYLTGFDPNYYPYSVGNLLKMHIVQDCVRRGLKEYDLMRDLEPYKADWASSQRRNLEVRMVRSGLFARVYDWVTKEGVPASLIQRTGVSLSRK
;
A
#
# COMPACT_ATOMS: atom_id res chain seq x y z
N MET A 1 5.21 -11.39 -3.29
CA MET A 1 6.56 -11.05 -3.80
C MET A 1 6.82 -11.61 -5.20
N SER A 2 6.64 -12.91 -5.48
CA SER A 2 6.90 -13.50 -6.83
C SER A 2 6.12 -12.83 -7.95
N CYS A 3 4.83 -12.54 -7.77
CA CYS A 3 4.01 -11.82 -8.74
C CYS A 3 4.58 -10.41 -9.01
N TRP A 4 4.94 -9.67 -7.97
CA TRP A 4 5.55 -8.36 -8.10
C TRP A 4 6.89 -8.41 -8.85
N TRP A 5 7.73 -9.39 -8.52
CA TRP A 5 9.04 -9.56 -9.17
C TRP A 5 8.91 -9.86 -10.67
N LYS A 6 7.90 -10.64 -11.05
CA LYS A 6 7.63 -10.97 -12.46
C LYS A 6 7.33 -9.73 -13.31
N HIS A 7 6.67 -8.72 -12.73
CA HIS A 7 6.27 -7.50 -13.45
C HIS A 7 7.30 -6.37 -13.31
N PHE A 8 7.92 -6.23 -12.15
CA PHE A 8 8.75 -5.07 -11.83
C PHE A 8 10.21 -5.43 -11.51
N GLY A 9 10.61 -6.67 -11.72
CA GLY A 9 11.97 -7.15 -11.43
C GLY A 9 13.04 -6.70 -12.42
N ASP A 10 12.65 -6.34 -13.64
CA ASP A 10 13.59 -5.96 -14.70
C ASP A 10 14.49 -4.79 -14.28
N GLY A 11 15.80 -4.94 -14.59
CA GLY A 11 16.81 -3.97 -14.19
C GLY A 11 17.16 -3.96 -12.70
N ARG A 12 16.62 -4.89 -11.91
CA ARG A 12 16.93 -5.08 -10.48
C ARG A 12 17.63 -6.42 -10.23
N LYS A 13 18.30 -6.52 -9.07
CA LYS A 13 18.92 -7.77 -8.62
C LYS A 13 18.33 -8.17 -7.27
N LEU A 14 17.84 -9.41 -7.15
CA LEU A 14 17.41 -9.94 -5.85
C LEU A 14 18.58 -9.98 -4.86
N ARG A 15 18.30 -9.56 -3.63
CA ARG A 15 19.20 -9.59 -2.49
C ARG A 15 18.47 -10.21 -1.30
N ILE A 16 18.02 -11.45 -1.46
CA ILE A 16 17.34 -12.17 -0.38
C ILE A 16 18.41 -12.71 0.58
N LEU A 17 18.40 -12.23 1.83
CA LEU A 17 19.25 -12.76 2.87
C LEU A 17 18.47 -13.75 3.72
N ILE A 18 19.08 -14.88 4.06
CA ILE A 18 18.46 -15.95 4.85
C ILE A 18 19.36 -16.23 6.06
N ALA A 19 18.83 -16.01 7.25
CA ALA A 19 19.47 -16.43 8.48
C ALA A 19 19.07 -17.86 8.81
N ARG A 20 20.06 -18.69 9.13
CA ARG A 20 19.87 -20.08 9.57
C ARG A 20 20.48 -20.29 10.95
N ASP A 21 19.85 -21.14 11.74
CA ASP A 21 20.29 -21.59 13.05
C ASP A 21 20.13 -23.10 13.08
N ASP A 22 21.21 -23.85 13.28
CA ASP A 22 21.23 -25.31 13.19
C ASP A 22 20.55 -25.88 11.92
N GLY A 23 20.79 -25.23 10.77
CA GLY A 23 20.20 -25.60 9.47
C GLY A 23 18.79 -25.08 9.22
N GLU A 24 18.04 -24.69 10.26
CA GLU A 24 16.67 -24.18 10.18
C GLU A 24 16.65 -22.68 9.79
N ILE A 25 15.70 -22.29 8.95
CA ILE A 25 15.50 -20.87 8.61
C ILE A 25 14.87 -20.16 9.81
N VAL A 26 15.56 -19.16 10.34
CA VAL A 26 15.09 -18.33 11.46
C VAL A 26 14.75 -16.89 11.06
N GLY A 27 15.23 -16.43 9.91
CA GLY A 27 14.93 -15.11 9.41
C GLY A 27 15.14 -14.96 7.89
N ILE A 28 14.38 -14.06 7.27
CA ILE A 28 14.53 -13.70 5.85
C ILE A 28 14.43 -12.18 5.70
N ALA A 29 15.41 -11.58 5.01
CA ALA A 29 15.38 -10.22 4.56
C ALA A 29 15.02 -10.18 3.06
N PRO A 30 13.80 -9.82 2.68
CA PRO A 30 13.35 -9.83 1.28
C PRO A 30 13.76 -8.51 0.58
N LEU A 31 15.02 -8.40 0.25
CA LEU A 31 15.64 -7.19 -0.31
C LEU A 31 15.94 -7.34 -1.80
N MET A 32 16.16 -6.20 -2.44
CA MET A 32 16.62 -6.09 -3.82
C MET A 32 17.59 -4.91 -3.96
N LEU A 33 18.46 -5.00 -4.96
CA LEU A 33 19.32 -3.91 -5.41
C LEU A 33 18.71 -3.30 -6.68
N SER A 34 18.39 -2.03 -6.62
CA SER A 34 17.86 -1.23 -7.73
C SER A 34 18.87 -0.19 -8.17
N LYS A 35 18.97 0.05 -9.48
CA LYS A 35 19.82 1.10 -10.04
C LYS A 35 18.97 2.27 -10.50
N TYR A 36 19.35 3.47 -10.09
CA TYR A 36 18.70 4.72 -10.44
C TYR A 36 19.69 5.61 -11.19
N SER A 37 19.23 6.28 -12.24
CA SER A 37 19.95 7.38 -12.85
C SER A 37 19.45 8.67 -12.23
N PHE A 38 20.36 9.47 -11.70
CA PHE A 38 20.05 10.77 -11.16
C PHE A 38 20.46 11.83 -12.16
N MET A 39 19.51 12.35 -12.92
CA MET A 39 19.73 13.27 -14.02
C MET A 39 20.84 12.77 -14.99
N ARG A 40 21.66 13.66 -15.55
CA ARG A 40 22.83 13.30 -16.37
C ARG A 40 24.11 13.06 -15.55
N PHE A 41 24.00 13.03 -14.22
CA PHE A 41 25.15 13.19 -13.33
C PHE A 41 25.66 11.89 -12.67
N GLY A 42 24.89 10.79 -12.70
CA GLY A 42 25.40 9.55 -12.11
C GLY A 42 24.35 8.45 -11.93
N LYS A 43 24.84 7.30 -11.49
CA LYS A 43 24.03 6.12 -11.14
C LYS A 43 24.11 5.91 -9.64
N LEU A 44 22.98 5.55 -9.04
CA LEU A 44 22.84 5.22 -7.62
C LEU A 44 22.38 3.76 -7.52
N SER A 45 23.11 2.96 -6.76
CA SER A 45 22.72 1.59 -6.41
C SER A 45 22.04 1.60 -5.05
N LYS A 46 20.77 1.23 -4.99
CA LYS A 46 19.95 1.31 -3.79
C LYS A 46 19.47 -0.07 -3.33
N ILE A 47 19.67 -0.38 -2.03
CA ILE A 47 19.02 -1.52 -1.36
C ILE A 47 17.64 -1.09 -0.88
N GLU A 48 16.62 -1.86 -1.22
CA GLU A 48 15.24 -1.64 -0.82
C GLU A 48 14.48 -2.97 -0.69
N PHE A 49 13.31 -2.96 -0.04
CA PHE A 49 12.47 -4.16 0.01
C PHE A 49 11.93 -4.54 -1.37
N VAL A 50 11.84 -5.85 -1.64
CA VAL A 50 11.06 -6.38 -2.77
C VAL A 50 9.60 -5.99 -2.58
N GLY A 51 9.02 -5.31 -3.56
CA GLY A 51 7.68 -4.74 -3.47
C GLY A 51 7.66 -3.22 -3.44
N SER A 52 8.77 -2.56 -3.09
CA SER A 52 8.86 -1.10 -3.14
C SER A 52 8.82 -0.59 -4.58
N PRO A 53 8.11 0.52 -4.87
CA PRO A 53 7.35 1.38 -3.94
C PRO A 53 5.86 1.01 -3.80
N HIS A 54 5.41 -0.14 -4.34
CA HIS A 54 3.99 -0.49 -4.47
C HIS A 54 3.41 -1.16 -3.21
N SER A 55 4.26 -1.61 -2.29
CA SER A 55 3.83 -2.19 -1.01
C SER A 55 3.64 -1.09 0.03
N ASP A 56 2.51 -1.11 0.72
CA ASP A 56 2.21 -0.16 1.80
C ASP A 56 2.72 -0.64 3.17
N TYR A 57 3.09 -1.92 3.28
CA TYR A 57 3.69 -2.51 4.47
C TYR A 57 4.80 -3.48 4.09
N ASN A 58 5.99 -3.20 4.57
CA ASN A 58 7.16 -4.05 4.40
C ASN A 58 7.68 -4.53 5.76
N SER A 59 8.33 -5.68 5.79
CA SER A 59 8.89 -6.24 7.01
C SER A 59 10.01 -7.24 6.69
N PHE A 60 10.89 -7.42 7.64
CA PHE A 60 11.68 -8.64 7.73
C PHE A 60 10.77 -9.79 8.20
N ILE A 61 11.03 -10.98 7.74
CA ILE A 61 10.35 -12.20 8.21
C ILE A 61 11.24 -12.80 9.27
N LEU A 62 10.85 -12.67 10.52
CA LEU A 62 11.62 -13.11 11.69
C LEU A 62 10.82 -14.15 12.44
N LEU A 63 11.37 -15.33 12.67
CA LEU A 63 10.71 -16.45 13.34
C LEU A 63 11.20 -16.63 14.77
N ARG A 64 12.49 -16.54 14.99
CA ARG A 64 13.18 -16.62 16.29
C ARG A 64 14.56 -15.96 16.21
N LYS A 65 15.19 -15.67 17.36
CA LYS A 65 16.47 -14.93 17.43
C LYS A 65 16.41 -13.64 16.60
N GLU A 66 15.33 -12.88 16.78
CA GLU A 66 14.92 -11.80 15.87
C GLU A 66 15.93 -10.64 15.87
N VAL A 67 16.46 -10.30 17.07
CA VAL A 67 17.49 -9.25 17.21
C VAL A 67 18.76 -9.65 16.49
N GLU A 68 19.22 -10.88 16.72
CA GLU A 68 20.42 -11.42 16.11
C GLU A 68 20.28 -11.54 14.59
N CYS A 69 19.13 -12.01 14.11
CA CYS A 69 18.84 -12.09 12.68
C CYS A 69 18.91 -10.72 12.02
N LEU A 70 18.25 -9.73 12.62
CA LEU A 70 18.20 -8.39 12.04
C LEU A 70 19.58 -7.73 12.05
N ARG A 71 20.30 -7.85 13.16
CA ARG A 71 21.69 -7.37 13.28
C ARG A 71 22.59 -8.05 12.25
N PHE A 72 22.48 -9.36 12.10
CA PHE A 72 23.22 -10.11 11.10
C PHE A 72 22.96 -9.62 9.67
N PHE A 73 21.69 -9.38 9.32
CA PHE A 73 21.35 -8.85 7.99
C PHE A 73 21.95 -7.47 7.72
N LEU A 74 21.85 -6.56 8.69
CA LEU A 74 22.41 -5.21 8.56
C LEU A 74 23.94 -5.24 8.52
N ASP A 75 24.58 -6.00 9.39
CA ASP A 75 26.03 -6.17 9.42
C ASP A 75 26.55 -6.73 8.10
N HIS A 76 25.92 -7.78 7.57
CA HIS A 76 26.29 -8.34 6.27
C HIS A 76 26.17 -7.32 5.14
N LEU A 77 25.07 -6.56 5.09
CA LEU A 77 24.91 -5.51 4.09
C LEU A 77 25.99 -4.43 4.19
N ILE A 78 26.36 -4.05 5.40
CA ILE A 78 27.28 -2.93 5.64
C ILE A 78 28.73 -3.37 5.46
N LYS A 79 29.11 -4.54 6.00
CA LYS A 79 30.51 -5.01 6.07
C LYS A 79 30.92 -5.80 4.83
N ASP A 80 30.04 -6.69 4.33
CA ASP A 80 30.41 -7.67 3.31
C ASP A 80 29.93 -7.29 1.90
N CYS A 81 28.91 -6.41 1.77
CA CYS A 81 28.40 -5.95 0.48
C CYS A 81 28.92 -4.57 0.14
N SER A 82 29.61 -4.41 -1.00
CA SER A 82 30.18 -3.11 -1.45
C SER A 82 29.50 -2.54 -2.69
N ASP A 83 28.49 -3.19 -3.24
CA ASP A 83 27.87 -2.89 -4.52
C ASP A 83 26.64 -1.95 -4.42
N TRP A 84 26.46 -1.29 -3.28
CA TRP A 84 25.37 -0.35 -3.04
C TRP A 84 25.90 0.97 -2.43
N ASP A 85 25.16 2.06 -2.70
CA ASP A 85 25.47 3.41 -2.26
C ASP A 85 24.49 3.91 -1.20
N TYR A 86 23.25 3.45 -1.25
CA TYR A 86 22.15 3.90 -0.41
C TYR A 86 21.25 2.74 0.03
N LEU A 87 20.96 2.67 1.31
CA LEU A 87 19.96 1.77 1.89
C LEU A 87 18.70 2.59 2.18
N GLN A 88 17.54 2.10 1.72
CA GLN A 88 16.25 2.72 2.00
C GLN A 88 15.20 1.65 2.27
N LEU A 89 14.91 1.41 3.54
CA LEU A 89 13.90 0.46 3.98
C LEU A 89 12.63 1.21 4.37
N ARG A 90 11.68 1.29 3.44
CA ARG A 90 10.44 2.07 3.60
C ARG A 90 9.25 1.22 4.01
N ASP A 91 8.24 1.94 4.52
CA ASP A 91 6.92 1.41 4.82
C ASP A 91 6.95 0.26 5.83
N ILE A 92 7.82 0.38 6.84
CA ILE A 92 7.90 -0.54 7.96
C ILE A 92 6.96 -0.04 9.05
N ARG A 93 5.99 -0.84 9.42
CA ARG A 93 5.05 -0.47 10.47
C ARG A 93 5.78 -0.23 11.80
N GLU A 94 5.64 0.97 12.39
CA GLU A 94 6.35 1.40 13.61
C GLU A 94 6.15 0.41 14.76
N ASN A 95 4.91 0.07 15.08
CA ASN A 95 4.55 -0.87 16.16
C ASN A 95 4.54 -2.33 15.66
N SER A 96 5.49 -2.71 14.81
CA SER A 96 5.73 -4.11 14.43
C SER A 96 7.04 -4.59 14.99
N ARG A 97 7.18 -5.89 15.11
CA ARG A 97 8.43 -6.47 15.64
C ARG A 97 9.68 -5.96 14.90
N SER A 98 9.63 -5.88 13.57
CA SER A 98 10.74 -5.30 12.78
C SER A 98 10.92 -3.80 13.02
N GLY A 99 9.82 -3.06 13.18
CA GLY A 99 9.84 -1.63 13.46
C GLY A 99 10.47 -1.33 14.82
N ASP A 100 10.03 -2.01 15.88
CA ASP A 100 10.55 -1.85 17.24
C ASP A 100 12.07 -2.14 17.29
N LEU A 101 12.49 -3.25 16.69
CA LEU A 101 13.90 -3.63 16.65
C LEU A 101 14.76 -2.64 15.88
N LEU A 102 14.29 -2.15 14.72
CA LEU A 102 15.01 -1.14 13.94
C LEU A 102 15.08 0.19 14.69
N CYS A 103 14.02 0.59 15.39
CA CYS A 103 14.05 1.78 16.25
C CYS A 103 15.15 1.66 17.29
N THR A 104 15.18 0.56 18.04
CA THR A 104 16.23 0.29 19.05
C THR A 104 17.62 0.35 18.43
N MET A 105 17.83 -0.29 17.27
CA MET A 105 19.13 -0.27 16.60
C MET A 105 19.54 1.11 16.10
N CYS A 106 18.60 1.93 15.61
CA CYS A 106 18.90 3.31 15.23
C CYS A 106 19.30 4.18 16.42
N ASP A 107 18.70 3.92 17.59
CA ASP A 107 18.95 4.69 18.81
C ASP A 107 20.26 4.26 19.53
N ASP A 108 20.60 2.95 19.50
CA ASP A 108 21.72 2.36 20.22
C ASP A 108 23.02 2.24 19.41
N ASP A 109 22.92 2.05 18.11
CA ASP A 109 24.08 1.68 17.25
C ASP A 109 24.57 2.87 16.40
N ARG A 110 25.24 3.83 17.06
CA ARG A 110 25.96 4.94 16.39
C ARG A 110 26.95 4.51 15.31
N PRO A 111 27.61 3.33 15.37
CA PRO A 111 28.50 2.90 14.29
C PRO A 111 27.81 2.64 12.95
N LEU A 112 26.50 2.28 12.95
CA LEU A 112 25.79 1.93 11.72
C LEU A 112 25.29 3.15 10.94
N GLN A 113 25.26 4.35 11.54
CA GLN A 113 24.75 5.60 10.92
C GLN A 113 23.37 5.45 10.26
N LEU A 114 22.52 4.62 10.86
CA LEU A 114 21.13 4.44 10.44
C LEU A 114 20.31 5.65 10.88
N GLU A 115 19.57 6.22 9.95
CA GLU A 115 18.63 7.30 10.22
C GLU A 115 17.20 6.77 10.14
N ARG A 116 16.40 7.09 11.15
CA ARG A 116 14.97 6.76 11.20
C ARG A 116 14.14 7.99 10.88
N VAL A 117 13.16 7.83 9.98
CA VAL A 117 12.20 8.87 9.62
C VAL A 117 10.78 8.30 9.63
N ILE A 118 9.79 9.11 10.04
CA ILE A 118 8.38 8.76 9.82
C ILE A 118 8.09 8.98 8.33
N ALA A 119 7.78 7.89 7.62
CA ALA A 119 7.57 7.94 6.18
C ALA A 119 6.13 8.29 5.82
N THR A 120 5.16 7.57 6.40
CA THR A 120 3.73 7.72 6.07
C THR A 120 2.84 7.47 7.27
N LEU A 121 1.61 8.02 7.22
CA LEU A 121 0.54 7.71 8.15
C LEU A 121 -0.45 6.78 7.47
N CYS A 122 -0.89 5.75 8.18
CA CYS A 122 -1.86 4.77 7.71
C CYS A 122 -3.10 4.83 8.62
N PRO A 123 -4.17 5.53 8.18
CA PRO A 123 -5.41 5.60 8.94
C PRO A 123 -6.16 4.26 8.87
N TYR A 124 -6.88 3.91 9.94
CA TYR A 124 -7.71 2.71 9.98
C TYR A 124 -8.97 2.95 10.82
N ILE A 125 -9.95 2.07 10.63
CA ILE A 125 -11.20 2.05 11.35
C ILE A 125 -11.17 0.84 12.29
N ASP A 126 -11.26 1.06 13.59
CA ASP A 126 -11.57 0.01 14.56
C ASP A 126 -13.03 -0.37 14.39
N LEU A 127 -13.29 -1.63 14.11
CA LEU A 127 -14.63 -2.13 13.81
C LEU A 127 -15.29 -2.61 15.11
N PRO A 128 -16.43 -2.01 15.49
CA PRO A 128 -17.19 -2.47 16.67
C PRO A 128 -17.91 -3.80 16.36
N ASP A 129 -18.54 -4.37 17.39
CA ASP A 129 -19.21 -5.66 17.27
C ASP A 129 -20.60 -5.58 16.60
N SER A 130 -21.14 -4.36 16.38
CA SER A 130 -22.43 -4.18 15.69
C SER A 130 -22.43 -3.00 14.72
N VAL A 131 -23.29 -3.11 13.69
CA VAL A 131 -23.49 -2.03 12.72
C VAL A 131 -24.07 -0.80 13.37
N GLU A 132 -24.93 -0.97 14.36
CA GLU A 132 -25.55 0.10 15.15
C GLU A 132 -24.49 0.91 15.88
N ALA A 133 -23.60 0.23 16.61
CA ALA A 133 -22.47 0.85 17.31
C ALA A 133 -21.53 1.59 16.35
N PHE A 134 -21.24 1.01 15.17
CA PHE A 134 -20.48 1.70 14.15
C PHE A 134 -21.19 2.98 13.69
N MET A 135 -22.48 2.89 13.37
CA MET A 135 -23.26 4.05 12.90
C MET A 135 -23.36 5.14 13.99
N GLU A 136 -23.44 4.78 15.26
CA GLU A 136 -23.44 5.71 16.38
C GLU A 136 -22.10 6.41 16.59
N GLY A 137 -21.00 5.73 16.34
CA GLY A 137 -19.65 6.27 16.37
C GLY A 137 -19.35 7.33 15.30
N LEU A 138 -20.10 7.34 14.18
CA LEU A 138 -19.95 8.37 13.16
C LEU A 138 -20.49 9.72 13.66
N SER A 139 -19.89 10.82 13.19
CA SER A 139 -20.42 12.16 13.49
C SER A 139 -21.89 12.29 13.04
N ARG A 140 -22.68 13.09 13.77
CA ARG A 140 -24.10 13.35 13.42
C ARG A 140 -24.28 13.81 11.99
N ASN A 141 -23.37 14.66 11.51
CA ASN A 141 -23.43 15.19 10.14
C ASN A 141 -23.14 14.11 9.11
N MET A 142 -22.12 13.29 9.32
CA MET A 142 -21.76 12.21 8.42
C MET A 142 -22.90 11.20 8.31
N ARG A 143 -23.42 10.74 9.43
CA ARG A 143 -24.56 9.81 9.53
C ARG A 143 -25.80 10.32 8.76
N ARG A 144 -26.17 11.61 9.00
CA ARG A 144 -27.28 12.26 8.30
C ARG A 144 -27.01 12.35 6.79
N ASN A 145 -25.81 12.74 6.39
CA ASN A 145 -25.45 12.89 4.99
C ASN A 145 -25.45 11.55 4.24
N LEU A 146 -24.90 10.50 4.82
CA LEU A 146 -24.91 9.15 4.23
C LEU A 146 -26.35 8.66 4.02
N ARG A 147 -27.22 8.78 5.06
CA ARG A 147 -28.64 8.41 4.96
C ARG A 147 -29.37 9.21 3.88
N LYS A 148 -29.19 10.53 3.86
CA LYS A 148 -29.84 11.41 2.88
C LYS A 148 -29.41 11.08 1.45
N ARG A 149 -28.12 10.87 1.22
CA ARG A 149 -27.56 10.56 -0.11
C ARG A 149 -28.01 9.19 -0.59
N MET A 150 -28.00 8.17 0.27
CA MET A 150 -28.52 6.85 -0.07
C MET A 150 -30.01 6.89 -0.40
N ALA A 151 -30.83 7.57 0.41
CA ALA A 151 -32.26 7.72 0.13
C ALA A 151 -32.52 8.46 -1.19
N ARG A 152 -31.74 9.51 -1.49
CA ARG A 152 -31.82 10.21 -2.76
C ARG A 152 -31.44 9.33 -3.95
N LEU A 153 -30.32 8.59 -3.84
CA LEU A 153 -29.84 7.71 -4.90
C LEU A 153 -30.88 6.62 -5.22
N ARG A 154 -31.46 5.99 -4.19
CA ARG A 154 -32.50 4.96 -4.36
C ARG A 154 -33.85 5.49 -4.84
N ARG A 155 -34.12 6.77 -4.65
CA ARG A 155 -35.33 7.42 -5.21
C ARG A 155 -35.16 7.66 -6.71
N ASP A 156 -33.94 8.02 -7.12
CA ASP A 156 -33.64 8.47 -8.48
C ASP A 156 -33.24 7.31 -9.41
N TYR A 157 -32.78 6.16 -8.84
CA TYR A 157 -32.20 5.02 -9.57
C TYR A 157 -32.46 3.69 -8.85
N ASP A 158 -32.34 2.59 -9.60
CA ASP A 158 -32.19 1.27 -9.02
C ASP A 158 -30.76 1.07 -8.48
N VAL A 159 -30.62 0.62 -7.23
CA VAL A 159 -29.34 0.60 -6.52
C VAL A 159 -29.07 -0.76 -5.90
N GLU A 160 -28.00 -1.39 -6.36
CA GLU A 160 -27.55 -2.69 -5.87
C GLU A 160 -26.07 -2.63 -5.42
N PHE A 161 -25.71 -3.49 -4.45
CA PHE A 161 -24.31 -3.76 -4.08
C PHE A 161 -23.91 -5.14 -4.56
N ARG A 162 -22.84 -5.20 -5.34
CA ARG A 162 -22.27 -6.45 -5.87
C ARG A 162 -20.82 -6.64 -5.40
N THR A 163 -20.35 -7.88 -5.46
CA THR A 163 -18.95 -8.23 -5.29
C THR A 163 -18.39 -8.79 -6.60
N TYR A 164 -17.09 -9.03 -6.67
CA TYR A 164 -16.50 -9.65 -7.87
C TYR A 164 -17.11 -11.03 -8.20
N ARG A 165 -17.76 -11.69 -7.23
CA ARG A 165 -18.41 -13.00 -7.44
C ARG A 165 -19.69 -12.92 -8.24
N ASP A 166 -20.26 -11.74 -8.36
CA ASP A 166 -21.46 -11.47 -9.14
C ASP A 166 -21.15 -11.14 -10.62
N PHE A 167 -19.86 -11.17 -10.99
CA PHE A 167 -19.37 -11.04 -12.36
C PHE A 167 -19.02 -12.42 -12.94
N SER A 168 -18.95 -12.53 -14.26
CA SER A 168 -18.62 -13.79 -14.94
C SER A 168 -17.20 -14.29 -14.61
N SER A 169 -16.29 -13.37 -14.29
CA SER A 169 -14.90 -13.65 -13.92
C SER A 169 -14.28 -12.55 -13.08
N VAL A 170 -13.17 -12.87 -12.39
CA VAL A 170 -12.32 -11.88 -11.71
C VAL A 170 -11.78 -10.86 -12.70
N ASP A 171 -11.48 -11.28 -13.92
CA ASP A 171 -10.93 -10.42 -14.98
C ASP A 171 -11.93 -9.34 -15.39
N GLU A 172 -13.20 -9.69 -15.56
CA GLU A 172 -14.27 -8.75 -15.88
C GLU A 172 -14.47 -7.74 -14.74
N ALA A 173 -14.57 -8.23 -13.50
CA ALA A 173 -14.69 -7.37 -12.33
C ALA A 173 -13.50 -6.38 -12.21
N MET A 174 -12.27 -6.85 -12.45
CA MET A 174 -11.08 -6.00 -12.43
C MET A 174 -11.06 -4.99 -13.59
N LYS A 175 -11.53 -5.37 -14.78
CA LYS A 175 -11.68 -4.44 -15.91
C LYS A 175 -12.65 -3.29 -15.55
N THR A 176 -13.81 -3.62 -15.03
CA THR A 176 -14.80 -2.63 -14.55
C THR A 176 -14.20 -1.71 -13.48
N PHE A 177 -13.45 -2.27 -12.53
CA PHE A 177 -12.74 -1.47 -11.52
C PHE A 177 -11.71 -0.53 -12.15
N PHE A 178 -10.89 -1.00 -13.11
CA PHE A 178 -9.90 -0.15 -13.78
C PHE A 178 -10.56 1.01 -14.53
N GLU A 179 -11.68 0.77 -15.20
CA GLU A 179 -12.44 1.80 -15.92
C GLU A 179 -12.95 2.89 -14.96
N LEU A 180 -13.56 2.52 -13.82
CA LEU A 180 -14.03 3.46 -12.81
C LEU A 180 -12.89 4.24 -12.16
N HIS A 181 -11.77 3.59 -11.90
CA HIS A 181 -10.58 4.26 -11.38
C HIS A 181 -10.05 5.30 -12.36
N GLN A 182 -9.96 4.96 -13.65
CA GLN A 182 -9.51 5.87 -14.68
C GLN A 182 -10.50 7.03 -14.91
N LYS A 183 -11.83 6.79 -14.88
CA LYS A 183 -12.85 7.86 -14.96
C LYS A 183 -12.63 8.88 -13.84
N ARG A 184 -12.41 8.41 -12.59
CA ARG A 184 -12.16 9.27 -11.43
C ARG A 184 -10.93 10.17 -11.61
N TRP A 185 -9.82 9.63 -12.13
CA TRP A 185 -8.56 10.38 -12.26
C TRP A 185 -8.58 11.34 -13.43
N ARG A 186 -9.18 10.93 -14.57
CA ARG A 186 -9.38 11.83 -15.72
C ARG A 186 -10.25 13.05 -15.38
N SER A 187 -11.20 12.91 -14.48
CA SER A 187 -12.01 14.06 -14.02
C SER A 187 -11.21 15.09 -13.19
N LYS A 188 -9.96 14.78 -12.86
CA LYS A 188 -9.03 15.67 -12.17
C LYS A 188 -7.87 16.12 -13.07
N ASP A 189 -7.95 15.85 -14.37
CA ASP A 189 -6.86 16.05 -15.34
C ASP A 189 -5.57 15.31 -14.96
N GLU A 190 -5.68 14.16 -14.28
CA GLU A 190 -4.57 13.33 -13.86
C GLU A 190 -4.62 11.95 -14.52
N GLU A 191 -3.43 11.38 -14.79
CA GLU A 191 -3.30 9.98 -15.18
C GLU A 191 -3.40 9.08 -13.93
N GLY A 192 -4.42 8.23 -13.88
CA GLY A 192 -4.55 7.26 -12.81
C GLY A 192 -3.49 6.15 -12.90
N ALA A 193 -3.21 5.48 -11.78
CA ALA A 193 -2.20 4.40 -11.71
C ALA A 193 -2.40 3.31 -12.78
N PHE A 194 -3.63 3.05 -13.20
CA PHE A 194 -3.97 2.06 -14.23
C PHE A 194 -3.90 2.60 -15.68
N SER A 195 -3.27 3.74 -15.93
CA SER A 195 -2.86 4.15 -17.28
C SER A 195 -1.76 3.22 -17.82
N SER A 196 -0.85 2.77 -16.94
CA SER A 196 0.19 1.79 -17.29
C SER A 196 -0.39 0.39 -17.50
N ARG A 197 -0.06 -0.23 -18.65
CA ARG A 197 -0.42 -1.62 -18.95
C ARG A 197 0.23 -2.59 -17.96
N GLU A 198 1.52 -2.38 -17.65
CA GLU A 198 2.27 -3.21 -16.73
C GLU A 198 1.63 -3.24 -15.32
N PHE A 199 1.16 -2.07 -14.85
CA PHE A 199 0.48 -1.97 -13.56
C PHE A 199 -0.90 -2.67 -13.57
N ARG A 200 -1.66 -2.56 -14.68
CA ARG A 200 -2.91 -3.33 -14.86
C ARG A 200 -2.66 -4.84 -14.85
N ASP A 201 -1.68 -5.30 -15.64
CA ASP A 201 -1.36 -6.74 -15.75
C ASP A 201 -0.90 -7.29 -14.39
N PHE A 202 -0.11 -6.53 -13.63
CA PHE A 202 0.28 -6.88 -12.27
C PHE A 202 -0.94 -7.04 -11.36
N HIS A 203 -1.84 -6.05 -11.32
CA HIS A 203 -3.01 -6.10 -10.45
C HIS A 203 -4.03 -7.15 -10.85
N LEU A 204 -4.16 -7.43 -12.15
CA LEU A 204 -4.98 -8.53 -12.63
C LEU A 204 -4.44 -9.87 -12.14
N ASN A 205 -3.13 -10.11 -12.27
CA ASN A 205 -2.50 -11.31 -11.75
C ASN A 205 -2.60 -11.42 -10.21
N MET A 206 -2.45 -10.31 -9.50
CA MET A 206 -2.65 -10.27 -8.05
C MET A 206 -4.08 -10.61 -7.65
N ALA A 207 -5.07 -10.07 -8.36
CA ALA A 207 -6.48 -10.34 -8.08
C ALA A 207 -6.83 -11.81 -8.28
N ARG A 208 -6.32 -12.47 -9.34
CA ARG A 208 -6.48 -13.91 -9.57
C ARG A 208 -5.91 -14.73 -8.41
N VAL A 209 -4.63 -14.49 -8.05
CA VAL A 209 -3.97 -15.18 -6.93
C VAL A 209 -4.70 -14.95 -5.61
N PHE A 210 -5.18 -13.73 -5.37
CA PHE A 210 -5.88 -13.40 -4.12
C PHE A 210 -7.30 -13.97 -4.10
N SER A 211 -7.95 -14.11 -5.27
CA SER A 211 -9.23 -14.80 -5.38
C SER A 211 -9.09 -16.29 -5.05
N GLU A 212 -8.07 -16.97 -5.59
CA GLU A 212 -7.77 -18.37 -5.28
C GLU A 212 -7.49 -18.62 -3.79
N LYS A 213 -6.87 -17.64 -3.12
CA LYS A 213 -6.58 -17.70 -1.67
C LYS A 213 -7.74 -17.23 -0.78
N GLY A 214 -8.84 -16.77 -1.37
CA GLY A 214 -9.94 -16.17 -0.62
C GLY A 214 -9.62 -14.83 0.03
N TRP A 215 -8.58 -14.14 -0.43
CA TRP A 215 -8.16 -12.83 0.10
C TRP A 215 -8.71 -11.65 -0.70
N LEU A 216 -9.11 -11.87 -1.96
CA LEU A 216 -9.70 -10.81 -2.78
C LEU A 216 -11.07 -10.41 -2.22
N SER A 217 -11.29 -9.12 -2.10
CA SER A 217 -12.56 -8.53 -1.72
C SER A 217 -12.78 -7.26 -2.56
N LEU A 218 -13.50 -7.38 -3.66
CA LEU A 218 -13.76 -6.31 -4.62
C LEU A 218 -15.26 -6.03 -4.62
N TYR A 219 -15.64 -4.79 -4.28
CA TYR A 219 -17.01 -4.35 -4.13
C TYR A 219 -17.40 -3.35 -5.20
N PHE A 220 -18.69 -3.39 -5.57
CA PHE A 220 -19.30 -2.46 -6.51
C PHE A 220 -20.59 -1.89 -5.94
N LEU A 221 -20.85 -0.63 -6.24
CA LEU A 221 -22.17 -0.02 -6.15
C LEU A 221 -22.66 0.14 -7.58
N MET A 222 -23.76 -0.54 -7.89
CA MET A 222 -24.42 -0.51 -9.17
C MET A 222 -25.56 0.49 -9.13
N VAL A 223 -25.78 1.18 -10.24
CA VAL A 223 -26.87 2.13 -10.47
C VAL A 223 -27.45 1.84 -11.85
N ASP A 224 -28.69 1.40 -11.92
CA ASP A 224 -29.36 0.96 -13.17
C ASP A 224 -28.49 -0.08 -13.93
N ASP A 225 -28.01 -1.11 -13.22
CA ASP A 225 -27.10 -2.18 -13.72
C ASP A 225 -25.69 -1.73 -14.16
N GLU A 226 -25.38 -0.42 -14.11
CA GLU A 226 -24.04 0.08 -14.39
C GLU A 226 -23.22 0.29 -13.10
N ALA A 227 -21.94 0.03 -13.17
CA ALA A 227 -21.06 0.24 -12.02
C ALA A 227 -20.77 1.74 -11.82
N ALA A 228 -21.28 2.32 -10.72
CA ALA A 228 -21.09 3.72 -10.35
C ALA A 228 -19.89 3.94 -9.41
N ALA A 229 -19.54 2.94 -8.58
CA ALA A 229 -18.34 2.97 -7.74
C ALA A 229 -17.81 1.56 -7.52
N ALA A 230 -16.50 1.47 -7.31
CA ALA A 230 -15.81 0.21 -6.98
C ALA A 230 -14.71 0.41 -5.94
N ALA A 231 -14.46 -0.61 -5.11
CA ALA A 231 -13.40 -0.63 -4.13
C ALA A 231 -12.62 -1.94 -4.21
N TYR A 232 -11.33 -1.84 -4.51
CA TYR A 232 -10.39 -2.94 -4.56
C TYR A 232 -9.76 -3.09 -3.19
N THR A 233 -10.12 -4.15 -2.49
CA THR A 233 -9.75 -4.42 -1.10
C THR A 233 -9.27 -5.85 -0.94
N PHE A 234 -8.63 -6.15 0.19
CA PHE A 234 -8.15 -7.47 0.54
C PHE A 234 -8.58 -7.84 1.96
N ASP A 235 -8.91 -9.10 2.17
CA ASP A 235 -9.18 -9.65 3.49
C ASP A 235 -8.03 -10.57 3.90
N TYR A 236 -7.45 -10.31 5.05
CA TYR A 236 -6.45 -11.21 5.62
C TYR A 236 -6.60 -11.29 7.13
N LYS A 237 -6.78 -12.51 7.66
CA LYS A 237 -7.15 -12.74 9.05
C LYS A 237 -8.44 -11.96 9.39
N LEU A 238 -8.46 -11.19 10.46
CA LEU A 238 -9.61 -10.39 10.89
C LEU A 238 -9.53 -8.93 10.42
N LYS A 239 -8.84 -8.66 9.33
CA LYS A 239 -8.63 -7.30 8.80
C LYS A 239 -9.00 -7.22 7.33
N LYS A 240 -9.56 -6.06 6.98
CA LYS A 240 -9.72 -5.61 5.60
C LYS A 240 -8.68 -4.54 5.28
N TYR A 241 -8.13 -4.59 4.08
CA TYR A 241 -7.18 -3.61 3.56
C TYR A 241 -7.78 -2.91 2.35
N GLY A 242 -8.01 -1.61 2.44
CA GLY A 242 -8.61 -0.78 1.39
C GLY A 242 -7.57 -0.20 0.46
N TYR A 243 -7.26 -0.92 -0.61
CA TYR A 243 -6.13 -0.57 -1.47
C TYR A 243 -6.42 0.60 -2.40
N LEU A 244 -7.43 0.50 -3.28
CA LEU A 244 -7.79 1.56 -4.22
C LEU A 244 -9.31 1.63 -4.42
N THR A 245 -9.78 2.83 -4.83
CA THR A 245 -11.19 3.06 -5.14
C THR A 245 -11.34 3.80 -6.46
N GLY A 246 -12.41 3.50 -7.19
CA GLY A 246 -12.83 4.20 -8.39
C GLY A 246 -14.31 4.58 -8.30
N PHE A 247 -14.73 5.60 -9.02
CA PHE A 247 -16.14 5.92 -9.18
C PHE A 247 -16.34 6.74 -10.46
N ASP A 248 -17.57 6.70 -10.98
CA ASP A 248 -17.98 7.53 -12.09
C ASP A 248 -18.33 8.95 -11.59
N PRO A 249 -17.66 10.00 -12.08
CA PRO A 249 -17.89 11.39 -11.68
C PRO A 249 -19.32 11.88 -11.89
N ASN A 250 -20.08 11.28 -12.79
CA ASN A 250 -21.50 11.62 -13.01
C ASN A 250 -22.35 11.44 -11.74
N TYR A 251 -21.93 10.53 -10.86
CA TYR A 251 -22.57 10.28 -9.56
C TYR A 251 -21.97 11.06 -8.39
N TYR A 252 -21.12 12.05 -8.66
CA TYR A 252 -20.50 12.88 -7.63
C TYR A 252 -21.50 13.50 -6.64
N PRO A 253 -22.70 14.03 -7.09
CA PRO A 253 -23.69 14.61 -6.18
C PRO A 253 -24.24 13.62 -5.13
N TYR A 254 -24.17 12.32 -5.39
CA TYR A 254 -24.61 11.25 -4.48
C TYR A 254 -23.48 10.74 -3.57
N SER A 255 -22.21 11.11 -3.85
CA SER A 255 -21.04 10.60 -3.14
C SER A 255 -20.98 9.07 -3.08
N VAL A 256 -21.15 8.42 -4.22
CA VAL A 256 -21.22 6.95 -4.33
C VAL A 256 -20.01 6.21 -3.71
N GLY A 257 -18.83 6.83 -3.73
CA GLY A 257 -17.65 6.27 -3.04
C GLY A 257 -17.81 6.16 -1.53
N ASN A 258 -18.44 7.16 -0.88
CA ASN A 258 -18.73 7.10 0.56
C ASN A 258 -19.88 6.14 0.88
N LEU A 259 -20.87 6.04 -0.01
CA LEU A 259 -21.97 5.08 0.14
C LEU A 259 -21.44 3.64 0.04
N LEU A 260 -20.56 3.38 -0.93
CA LEU A 260 -19.88 2.08 -1.05
C LEU A 260 -19.02 1.78 0.18
N LYS A 261 -18.24 2.76 0.67
CA LYS A 261 -17.43 2.58 1.89
C LYS A 261 -18.29 2.25 3.11
N MET A 262 -19.43 2.94 3.29
CA MET A 262 -20.39 2.61 4.36
C MET A 262 -20.84 1.15 4.27
N HIS A 263 -21.21 0.69 3.07
CA HIS A 263 -21.62 -0.70 2.84
C HIS A 263 -20.49 -1.68 3.20
N ILE A 264 -19.25 -1.39 2.76
CA ILE A 264 -18.07 -2.22 3.06
C ILE A 264 -17.82 -2.33 4.56
N VAL A 265 -17.89 -1.21 5.30
CA VAL A 265 -17.70 -1.24 6.76
C VAL A 265 -18.81 -2.05 7.43
N GLN A 266 -20.07 -1.89 7.02
CA GLN A 266 -21.17 -2.69 7.53
C GLN A 266 -20.99 -4.19 7.24
N ASP A 267 -20.50 -4.56 6.05
CA ASP A 267 -20.17 -5.94 5.72
C ASP A 267 -19.03 -6.46 6.61
N CYS A 268 -17.97 -5.67 6.82
CA CYS A 268 -16.87 -6.04 7.71
C CYS A 268 -17.35 -6.34 9.14
N VAL A 269 -18.21 -5.49 9.69
CA VAL A 269 -18.78 -5.66 11.04
C VAL A 269 -19.63 -6.95 11.10
N ARG A 270 -20.54 -7.17 10.13
CA ARG A 270 -21.37 -8.40 10.08
C ARG A 270 -20.53 -9.67 9.99
N ARG A 271 -19.36 -9.60 9.34
CA ARG A 271 -18.41 -10.72 9.20
C ARG A 271 -17.47 -10.87 10.39
N GLY A 272 -17.59 -10.00 11.40
CA GLY A 272 -16.78 -10.03 12.63
C GLY A 272 -15.33 -9.61 12.44
N LEU A 273 -15.00 -8.88 11.36
CA LEU A 273 -13.68 -8.28 11.18
C LEU A 273 -13.45 -7.24 12.27
N LYS A 274 -12.21 -7.05 12.68
CA LYS A 274 -11.83 -6.15 13.78
C LYS A 274 -11.26 -4.82 13.31
N GLU A 275 -10.80 -4.75 12.07
CA GLU A 275 -10.15 -3.56 11.55
C GLU A 275 -10.40 -3.40 10.04
N TYR A 276 -10.64 -2.17 9.59
CA TYR A 276 -10.54 -1.79 8.19
C TYR A 276 -9.41 -0.77 8.03
N ASP A 277 -8.29 -1.25 7.53
CA ASP A 277 -7.10 -0.47 7.23
C ASP A 277 -7.30 0.29 5.91
N LEU A 278 -7.24 1.62 5.95
CA LEU A 278 -7.41 2.48 4.78
C LEU A 278 -6.10 2.69 4.02
N MET A 279 -5.06 1.96 4.42
CA MET A 279 -3.73 1.97 3.82
C MET A 279 -3.04 3.33 3.93
N ARG A 280 -1.89 3.50 3.28
CA ARG A 280 -1.08 4.72 3.42
C ARG A 280 -1.76 5.98 2.92
N ASP A 281 -1.22 7.11 3.37
CA ASP A 281 -1.59 8.49 3.09
C ASP A 281 -2.90 8.93 3.76
N LEU A 282 -2.77 9.99 4.54
CA LEU A 282 -3.90 10.61 5.26
C LEU A 282 -4.62 11.62 4.35
N GLU A 283 -5.30 11.11 3.32
CA GLU A 283 -6.15 11.94 2.49
C GLU A 283 -7.37 12.44 3.30
N PRO A 284 -7.87 13.67 3.07
CA PRO A 284 -8.95 14.24 3.88
C PRO A 284 -10.16 13.32 4.04
N TYR A 285 -10.58 12.64 2.97
CA TYR A 285 -11.72 11.71 3.04
C TYR A 285 -11.45 10.45 3.87
N LYS A 286 -10.19 10.05 4.09
CA LYS A 286 -9.84 8.94 4.99
C LYS A 286 -9.91 9.38 6.43
N ALA A 287 -9.52 10.63 6.73
CA ALA A 287 -9.58 11.20 8.07
C ALA A 287 -11.02 11.25 8.61
N ASP A 288 -12.02 11.50 7.74
CA ASP A 288 -13.44 11.49 8.13
C ASP A 288 -13.94 10.12 8.62
N TRP A 289 -13.29 9.02 8.21
CA TRP A 289 -13.68 7.66 8.53
C TRP A 289 -12.82 7.02 9.61
N ALA A 290 -11.56 7.42 9.70
CA ALA A 290 -10.59 6.78 10.57
C ALA A 290 -10.91 7.04 12.05
N SER A 291 -10.88 6.00 12.87
CA SER A 291 -10.90 6.10 14.33
C SER A 291 -9.50 6.28 14.91
N SER A 292 -8.49 5.79 14.18
CA SER A 292 -7.10 5.75 14.63
C SER A 292 -6.16 5.81 13.43
N GLN A 293 -4.86 5.98 13.70
CA GLN A 293 -3.81 5.95 12.69
C GLN A 293 -2.55 5.29 13.22
N ARG A 294 -1.79 4.68 12.33
CA ARG A 294 -0.47 4.13 12.62
C ARG A 294 0.58 4.78 11.74
N ARG A 295 1.82 4.72 12.19
CA ARG A 295 2.97 5.27 11.47
C ARG A 295 3.73 4.16 10.78
N ASN A 296 4.20 4.46 9.58
CA ASN A 296 5.23 3.68 8.92
C ASN A 296 6.55 4.43 9.02
N LEU A 297 7.59 3.67 9.26
CA LEU A 297 8.97 4.13 9.34
C LEU A 297 9.68 3.95 8.01
N GLU A 298 10.66 4.80 7.78
CA GLU A 298 11.72 4.60 6.81
C GLU A 298 13.05 4.60 7.54
N VAL A 299 13.86 3.59 7.29
CA VAL A 299 15.24 3.51 7.77
C VAL A 299 16.17 3.74 6.59
N ARG A 300 17.11 4.66 6.75
CA ARG A 300 18.05 5.10 5.73
C ARG A 300 19.49 4.93 6.17
N MET A 301 20.36 4.75 5.18
CA MET A 301 21.80 4.83 5.36
C MET A 301 22.45 5.27 4.05
N VAL A 302 23.29 6.31 4.14
CA VAL A 302 24.18 6.72 3.05
C VAL A 302 25.52 6.04 3.27
N ARG A 303 25.96 5.17 2.37
CA ARG A 303 27.23 4.49 2.52
C ARG A 303 28.41 5.35 2.03
N SER A 304 28.33 5.82 0.78
CA SER A 304 29.41 6.58 0.16
C SER A 304 28.92 7.34 -1.09
N GLY A 305 29.69 8.34 -1.49
CA GLY A 305 29.54 9.03 -2.75
C GLY A 305 28.69 10.30 -2.68
N LEU A 306 29.05 11.25 -3.53
CA LEU A 306 28.36 12.54 -3.64
C LEU A 306 26.89 12.35 -4.06
N PHE A 307 26.64 11.45 -5.00
CA PHE A 307 25.28 11.21 -5.51
C PHE A 307 24.33 10.61 -4.47
N ALA A 308 24.82 9.73 -3.60
CA ALA A 308 24.02 9.18 -2.52
C ALA A 308 23.63 10.27 -1.51
N ARG A 309 24.54 11.18 -1.19
CA ARG A 309 24.25 12.35 -0.32
C ARG A 309 23.27 13.33 -0.95
N VAL A 310 23.42 13.60 -2.24
CA VAL A 310 22.48 14.46 -2.99
C VAL A 310 21.12 13.81 -3.06
N TYR A 311 21.03 12.49 -3.31
CA TYR A 311 19.77 11.74 -3.31
C TYR A 311 19.09 11.79 -1.94
N ASP A 312 19.85 11.58 -0.86
CA ASP A 312 19.34 11.66 0.50
C ASP A 312 18.80 13.06 0.83
N TRP A 313 19.54 14.10 0.47
CA TRP A 313 19.11 15.49 0.64
C TRP A 313 17.83 15.80 -0.16
N VAL A 314 17.79 15.43 -1.45
CA VAL A 314 16.62 15.62 -2.33
C VAL A 314 15.38 14.92 -1.79
N THR A 315 15.53 13.71 -1.25
CA THR A 315 14.40 12.95 -0.69
C THR A 315 13.92 13.49 0.66
N LYS A 316 14.80 14.13 1.44
CA LYS A 316 14.45 14.83 2.69
C LYS A 316 13.68 16.11 2.44
N GLU A 317 14.10 16.91 1.46
CA GLU A 317 13.49 18.20 1.12
C GLU A 317 12.19 18.09 0.29
N GLY A 318 11.72 16.87 0.01
CA GLY A 318 10.47 16.65 -0.73
C GLY A 318 10.53 17.08 -2.20
N VAL A 319 11.71 17.17 -2.79
CA VAL A 319 11.90 17.53 -4.21
C VAL A 319 11.19 16.52 -5.12
N PRO A 320 10.51 16.97 -6.20
CA PRO A 320 9.72 16.09 -7.05
C PRO A 320 10.52 14.92 -7.61
N ALA A 321 9.94 13.70 -7.51
CA ALA A 321 10.57 12.48 -8.04
C ALA A 321 10.77 12.50 -9.57
N SER A 322 10.22 13.46 -10.29
CA SER A 322 10.47 13.71 -11.72
C SER A 322 11.97 14.00 -12.03
N LEU A 323 12.75 14.39 -11.03
CA LEU A 323 14.19 14.57 -11.16
C LEU A 323 15.00 13.29 -10.99
N ILE A 324 14.35 12.20 -10.54
CA ILE A 324 14.98 10.91 -10.30
C ILE A 324 14.41 9.92 -11.30
N GLN A 325 15.11 9.68 -12.39
CA GLN A 325 14.76 8.67 -13.37
C GLN A 325 15.39 7.33 -13.02
N ARG A 326 14.58 6.28 -13.07
CA ARG A 326 15.03 4.92 -13.00
C ARG A 326 15.62 4.50 -14.34
N THR A 327 16.75 3.84 -14.36
CA THR A 327 17.27 3.24 -15.59
C THR A 327 16.29 2.15 -16.04
N GLY A 328 15.54 2.43 -17.12
CA GLY A 328 14.68 1.48 -17.82
C GLY A 328 13.19 1.47 -17.46
N VAL A 329 12.70 2.29 -16.51
CA VAL A 329 11.26 2.35 -16.17
C VAL A 329 10.85 3.77 -15.78
N SER A 330 9.81 4.29 -16.42
CA SER A 330 9.16 5.55 -16.02
C SER A 330 8.45 5.36 -14.67
N LEU A 331 8.78 6.18 -13.68
CA LEU A 331 8.03 6.25 -12.42
C LEU A 331 6.74 7.05 -12.68
N SER A 332 5.64 6.36 -12.97
CA SER A 332 4.33 7.00 -12.78
C SER A 332 4.08 7.12 -11.28
N ARG A 333 3.90 8.35 -10.79
CA ARG A 333 3.47 8.63 -9.41
C ARG A 333 2.06 8.12 -9.20
N LYS A 334 1.80 7.57 -8.02
CA LYS A 334 0.43 7.46 -7.48
C LYS A 334 -0.14 8.84 -7.24
#